data_862ae49737283f459ea65c6a37564cb6
#
_entry.id   862ae49737283f459ea65c6a37564cb6
#
_cell.length_a   1.000
_cell.length_b   1.000
_cell.length_c   1.000
_cell.angle_alpha   90.00
_cell.angle_beta   90.00
_cell.angle_gamma   90.00
#
_symmetry.space_group_name_H-M   'P 1'
#
loop_
_entity.id
_entity.type
_entity.pdbx_description
1 polymer ?
#
loop_
_entity_poly.entity_id
_entity_poly.type
_entity_poly.pdbx_seq_one_letter_code
_entity_poly.pdbx_strand_id
1 'polypeptide(L)'
;MSSLGSPNPFFIAGKKAYEVERSLRFNDNDSAYLRKSDYGSPDSSTTFTFSAWIKRANLDVWVPIAGSHSGSNAFNVFGINPQNELVWRIRNSSGSDLTRLESTQVLRDPNAWYHLLLERNSTLSTSGDREKLYINGVRVTDFSQQNNDEQDRTYSSDFLQDINIGRFQRDSSTVDYGDFYLAEYHYIDGQAYDPSYFCLLYTSDAADDNAG
;
A
#
# COMPACT_ATOMS: atom_id res chain seq x y z
N MET A 1 -29.34 38.61 -43.41
CA MET A 1 -29.73 37.49 -42.51
C MET A 1 -28.50 36.67 -42.28
N SER A 2 -27.85 36.87 -41.18
CA SER A 2 -26.64 36.15 -40.78
C SER A 2 -27.03 34.95 -39.92
N SER A 3 -26.75 33.76 -40.38
CA SER A 3 -26.95 32.53 -39.60
C SER A 3 -25.86 32.45 -38.54
N LEU A 4 -26.28 32.50 -37.29
CA LEU A 4 -25.43 32.18 -36.15
C LEU A 4 -25.11 30.70 -36.19
N GLY A 5 -23.85 30.37 -36.44
CA GLY A 5 -23.34 29.03 -36.31
C GLY A 5 -23.46 28.56 -34.86
N SER A 6 -24.10 27.42 -34.68
CA SER A 6 -24.18 26.73 -33.39
C SER A 6 -22.77 26.41 -32.89
N PRO A 7 -22.42 26.70 -31.65
CA PRO A 7 -21.14 26.25 -31.09
C PRO A 7 -21.11 24.74 -31.04
N ASN A 8 -20.11 24.14 -31.68
CA ASN A 8 -19.84 22.72 -31.52
C ASN A 8 -19.64 22.40 -30.03
N PRO A 9 -20.38 21.46 -29.47
CA PRO A 9 -20.04 20.99 -28.13
C PRO A 9 -18.65 20.36 -28.20
N PHE A 10 -17.72 20.95 -27.49
CA PHE A 10 -16.41 20.37 -27.29
C PHE A 10 -16.61 19.12 -26.40
N PHE A 11 -16.71 17.94 -27.02
CA PHE A 11 -16.65 16.70 -26.29
C PHE A 11 -15.24 16.55 -25.77
N ILE A 12 -15.01 16.96 -24.53
CA ILE A 12 -13.88 16.48 -23.76
C ILE A 12 -14.16 15.00 -23.56
N ALA A 13 -13.52 14.17 -24.37
CA ALA A 13 -13.49 12.74 -24.09
C ALA A 13 -12.78 12.57 -22.75
N GLY A 14 -13.55 12.53 -21.66
CA GLY A 14 -13.04 12.24 -20.34
C GLY A 14 -12.29 10.92 -20.44
N LYS A 15 -11.05 10.88 -19.97
CA LYS A 15 -10.35 9.61 -19.81
C LYS A 15 -11.27 8.72 -18.98
N LYS A 16 -11.64 7.54 -19.50
CA LYS A 16 -12.45 6.57 -18.76
C LYS A 16 -11.75 6.35 -17.41
N ALA A 17 -12.47 6.56 -16.31
CA ALA A 17 -11.95 6.24 -14.99
C ALA A 17 -11.52 4.77 -14.98
N TYR A 18 -10.38 4.48 -14.39
CA TYR A 18 -9.94 3.09 -14.22
C TYR A 18 -10.96 2.36 -13.36
N GLU A 19 -11.48 1.24 -13.85
CA GLU A 19 -12.39 0.37 -13.12
C GLU A 19 -11.66 -0.88 -12.67
N VAL A 20 -11.77 -1.22 -11.39
CA VAL A 20 -11.32 -2.50 -10.86
C VAL A 20 -12.31 -3.58 -11.33
N GLU A 21 -11.95 -4.30 -12.39
CA GLU A 21 -12.83 -5.33 -12.99
C GLU A 21 -12.95 -6.59 -12.12
N ARG A 22 -11.91 -6.91 -11.36
CA ARG A 22 -11.84 -8.14 -10.55
C ARG A 22 -11.12 -7.86 -9.24
N SER A 23 -11.62 -8.44 -8.17
CA SER A 23 -10.99 -8.38 -6.86
C SER A 23 -11.10 -9.71 -6.14
N LEU A 24 -10.14 -9.96 -5.25
CA LEU A 24 -10.21 -11.03 -4.26
C LEU A 24 -10.82 -10.48 -2.98
N ARG A 25 -11.69 -11.26 -2.34
CA ARG A 25 -12.23 -10.97 -1.01
C ARG A 25 -11.47 -11.78 0.03
N PHE A 26 -10.88 -11.07 0.99
CA PHE A 26 -10.37 -11.66 2.22
C PHE A 26 -11.39 -11.48 3.32
N ASN A 27 -11.64 -12.53 4.08
CA ASN A 27 -12.56 -12.53 5.21
C ASN A 27 -11.78 -13.02 6.45
N ASP A 28 -11.70 -12.17 7.45
CA ASP A 28 -10.99 -12.46 8.71
C ASP A 28 -11.61 -13.63 9.48
N ASN A 29 -12.95 -13.79 9.43
CA ASN A 29 -13.65 -14.90 10.09
C ASN A 29 -13.30 -16.27 9.49
N ASP A 30 -12.93 -16.31 8.21
CA ASP A 30 -12.50 -17.54 7.52
C ASP A 30 -10.98 -17.75 7.60
N SER A 31 -10.26 -16.81 8.25
CA SER A 31 -8.78 -16.78 8.27
C SER A 31 -8.18 -16.84 6.86
N ALA A 32 -8.84 -16.14 5.91
CA ALA A 32 -8.45 -16.16 4.51
C ALA A 32 -7.15 -15.40 4.27
N TYR A 33 -6.19 -16.05 3.62
CA TYR A 33 -4.94 -15.41 3.22
C TYR A 33 -4.32 -16.13 2.02
N LEU A 34 -3.42 -15.43 1.34
CA LEU A 34 -2.53 -16.03 0.35
C LEU A 34 -1.11 -16.05 0.90
N ARG A 35 -0.35 -17.07 0.54
CA ARG A 35 1.06 -17.18 0.89
C ARG A 35 1.87 -17.56 -0.33
N LYS A 36 2.96 -16.85 -0.52
CA LYS A 36 4.03 -17.25 -1.41
C LYS A 36 5.26 -17.50 -0.56
N SER A 37 5.70 -18.74 -0.53
CA SER A 37 6.96 -19.16 0.08
C SER A 37 7.98 -19.46 -1.01
N ASP A 38 9.24 -19.26 -0.68
CA ASP A 38 10.37 -19.61 -1.52
C ASP A 38 10.38 -18.85 -2.86
N TYR A 39 10.63 -17.55 -2.79
CA TYR A 39 10.86 -16.70 -3.97
C TYR A 39 12.23 -16.92 -4.61
N GLY A 40 13.09 -17.74 -3.99
CA GLY A 40 14.51 -17.82 -4.36
C GLY A 40 15.31 -16.66 -3.77
N SER A 41 16.46 -16.39 -4.36
CA SER A 41 17.24 -15.21 -3.99
C SER A 41 16.58 -13.96 -4.57
N PRO A 42 16.41 -12.89 -3.79
CA PRO A 42 15.87 -11.63 -4.32
C PRO A 42 16.84 -11.00 -5.30
N ASP A 43 16.32 -10.30 -6.30
CA ASP A 43 17.11 -9.49 -7.24
C ASP A 43 17.82 -8.35 -6.50
N SER A 44 17.16 -7.80 -5.48
CA SER A 44 17.72 -6.77 -4.60
C SER A 44 17.23 -6.90 -3.17
N SER A 45 18.15 -6.82 -2.22
CA SER A 45 17.83 -6.72 -0.79
C SER A 45 17.60 -5.28 -0.31
N THR A 46 17.83 -4.28 -1.18
CA THR A 46 17.77 -2.85 -0.85
C THR A 46 16.62 -2.12 -1.54
N THR A 47 16.07 -2.68 -2.62
CA THR A 47 15.14 -1.99 -3.50
C THR A 47 13.96 -2.86 -3.87
N PHE A 48 12.73 -2.36 -3.69
CA PHE A 48 11.51 -3.00 -4.17
C PHE A 48 10.34 -2.01 -4.23
N THR A 49 9.29 -2.41 -4.93
CA THR A 49 7.99 -1.70 -4.92
C THR A 49 6.87 -2.66 -4.58
N PHE A 50 5.97 -2.22 -3.74
CA PHE A 50 4.71 -2.86 -3.45
C PHE A 50 3.57 -1.93 -3.84
N SER A 51 2.59 -2.43 -4.59
CA SER A 51 1.43 -1.65 -5.02
C SER A 51 0.17 -2.52 -5.01
N ALA A 52 -0.94 -1.97 -4.53
CA ALA A 52 -2.23 -2.65 -4.56
C ALA A 52 -3.40 -1.68 -4.46
N TRP A 53 -4.55 -2.09 -5.01
CA TRP A 53 -5.84 -1.48 -4.74
C TRP A 53 -6.54 -2.22 -3.62
N ILE A 54 -6.98 -1.46 -2.61
CA ILE A 54 -7.62 -1.99 -1.40
C ILE A 54 -8.98 -1.31 -1.22
N LYS A 55 -10.01 -2.11 -0.92
CA LYS A 55 -11.27 -1.62 -0.39
C LYS A 55 -11.54 -2.31 0.94
N ARG A 56 -11.71 -1.53 2.00
CA ARG A 56 -11.89 -2.04 3.35
C ARG A 56 -13.30 -2.61 3.54
N ALA A 57 -13.43 -3.61 4.41
CA ALA A 57 -14.72 -4.09 4.87
C ALA A 57 -14.98 -3.67 6.33
N ASN A 58 -13.96 -3.70 7.19
CA ASN A 58 -14.03 -3.31 8.60
C ASN A 58 -13.15 -2.10 8.90
N LEU A 59 -13.55 -1.30 9.89
CA LEU A 59 -12.79 -0.17 10.44
C LEU A 59 -12.25 -0.52 11.82
N ASP A 60 -11.27 0.27 12.29
CA ASP A 60 -10.69 0.20 13.64
C ASP A 60 -10.07 -1.17 14.00
N VAL A 61 -9.69 -1.93 12.97
CA VAL A 61 -8.99 -3.21 13.08
C VAL A 61 -7.75 -3.24 12.19
N TRP A 62 -6.85 -4.17 12.43
CA TRP A 62 -5.74 -4.43 11.53
C TRP A 62 -6.24 -4.94 10.17
N VAL A 63 -5.72 -4.36 9.11
CA VAL A 63 -5.86 -4.84 7.74
C VAL A 63 -4.45 -5.10 7.20
N PRO A 64 -3.88 -6.29 7.43
CA PRO A 64 -2.59 -6.65 6.89
C PRO A 64 -2.71 -6.90 5.38
N ILE A 65 -2.10 -6.03 4.58
CA ILE A 65 -2.10 -6.16 3.12
C ILE A 65 -1.00 -7.13 2.71
N ALA A 66 0.22 -6.91 3.23
CA ALA A 66 1.34 -7.82 3.04
C ALA A 66 2.17 -7.89 4.32
N GLY A 67 2.71 -9.06 4.62
CA GLY A 67 3.57 -9.22 5.78
C GLY A 67 4.38 -10.50 5.76
N SER A 68 5.47 -10.49 6.50
CA SER A 68 6.25 -11.68 6.81
C SER A 68 6.60 -11.72 8.29
N HIS A 69 6.92 -12.90 8.77
CA HIS A 69 7.31 -13.12 10.15
C HIS A 69 8.45 -14.12 10.18
N SER A 70 9.49 -13.77 10.90
CA SER A 70 10.68 -14.62 11.06
C SER A 70 11.00 -14.83 12.53
N GLY A 71 10.49 -15.91 13.09
CA GLY A 71 10.80 -16.28 14.47
C GLY A 71 10.12 -15.43 15.55
N SER A 72 10.83 -15.09 16.62
CA SER A 72 10.21 -14.68 17.88
C SER A 72 9.60 -13.26 17.91
N ASN A 73 10.12 -12.29 17.18
CA ASN A 73 9.61 -10.91 17.20
C ASN A 73 9.90 -10.16 15.89
N ALA A 74 10.64 -10.77 14.97
CA ALA A 74 10.99 -10.14 13.71
C ALA A 74 9.82 -10.25 12.73
N PHE A 75 9.42 -9.12 12.17
CA PHE A 75 8.38 -9.06 11.17
C PHE A 75 8.50 -7.85 10.28
N ASN A 76 7.84 -7.93 9.14
CA ASN A 76 7.54 -6.80 8.28
C ASN A 76 6.04 -6.77 8.05
N VAL A 77 5.46 -5.58 8.02
CA VAL A 77 4.04 -5.41 7.69
C VAL A 77 3.82 -4.13 6.89
N PHE A 78 3.10 -4.28 5.80
CA PHE A 78 2.46 -3.19 5.08
C PHE A 78 0.94 -3.37 5.22
N GLY A 79 0.24 -2.36 5.72
CA GLY A 79 -1.17 -2.51 6.03
C GLY A 79 -1.79 -1.25 6.61
N ILE A 80 -2.97 -1.43 7.21
CA ILE A 80 -3.71 -0.36 7.88
C ILE A 80 -3.89 -0.77 9.35
N ASN A 81 -3.51 0.13 10.27
CA ASN A 81 -3.62 -0.12 11.71
C ASN A 81 -5.05 0.15 12.25
N PRO A 82 -5.35 -0.18 13.53
CA PRO A 82 -6.65 0.12 14.14
C PRO A 82 -6.99 1.61 14.24
N GLN A 83 -6.03 2.51 14.10
CA GLN A 83 -6.26 3.95 14.00
C GLN A 83 -6.65 4.36 12.58
N ASN A 84 -6.71 3.40 11.65
CA ASN A 84 -7.01 3.55 10.22
C ASN A 84 -5.91 4.27 9.42
N GLU A 85 -4.69 4.28 9.94
CA GLU A 85 -3.52 4.86 9.31
C GLU A 85 -2.81 3.82 8.42
N LEU A 86 -2.25 4.25 7.29
CA LEU A 86 -1.38 3.42 6.47
C LEU A 86 -0.05 3.21 7.19
N VAL A 87 0.38 1.96 7.30
CA VAL A 87 1.56 1.54 8.05
C VAL A 87 2.54 0.77 7.17
N TRP A 88 3.81 1.16 7.27
CA TRP A 88 4.96 0.33 6.95
C TRP A 88 5.83 0.17 8.19
N ARG A 89 6.09 -1.07 8.57
CA ARG A 89 6.87 -1.34 9.77
C ARG A 89 7.73 -2.58 9.60
N ILE A 90 8.98 -2.45 10.06
CA ILE A 90 9.94 -3.55 10.14
C ILE A 90 10.45 -3.61 11.56
N ARG A 91 10.46 -4.81 12.11
CA ARG A 91 10.91 -5.08 13.45
C ARG A 91 11.93 -6.20 13.46
N ASN A 92 12.97 -6.06 14.25
CA ASN A 92 13.99 -7.10 14.42
C ASN A 92 13.60 -8.13 15.51
N SER A 93 14.40 -9.18 15.62
CA SER A 93 14.19 -10.27 16.61
C SER A 93 14.29 -9.81 18.06
N SER A 94 15.01 -8.70 18.35
CA SER A 94 15.05 -8.13 19.69
C SER A 94 13.83 -7.28 20.05
N GLY A 95 12.89 -7.11 19.11
CA GLY A 95 11.67 -6.34 19.32
C GLY A 95 11.82 -4.84 19.09
N SER A 96 12.90 -4.39 18.45
CA SER A 96 13.12 -2.97 18.11
C SER A 96 12.64 -2.68 16.69
N ASP A 97 12.01 -1.54 16.50
CA ASP A 97 11.62 -1.06 15.17
C ASP A 97 12.86 -0.59 14.41
N LEU A 98 13.12 -1.20 13.28
CA LEU A 98 14.12 -0.76 12.33
C LEU A 98 13.59 0.36 11.43
N THR A 99 12.34 0.20 11.00
CA THR A 99 11.54 1.20 10.30
C THR A 99 10.15 1.22 10.88
N ARG A 100 9.57 2.42 10.99
CA ARG A 100 8.16 2.61 11.34
C ARG A 100 7.65 3.90 10.71
N LEU A 101 6.78 3.76 9.74
CA LEU A 101 6.08 4.87 9.10
C LEU A 101 4.57 4.63 9.27
N GLU A 102 3.89 5.55 9.94
CA GLU A 102 2.43 5.53 10.13
C GLU A 102 1.88 6.88 9.70
N SER A 103 0.98 6.90 8.72
CA SER A 103 0.44 8.14 8.16
C SER A 103 -0.46 8.86 9.17
N THR A 104 -0.50 10.22 9.13
CA THR A 104 -1.57 10.96 9.81
C THR A 104 -2.89 10.88 9.05
N GLN A 105 -2.83 10.67 7.73
CA GLN A 105 -4.01 10.46 6.91
C GLN A 105 -4.66 9.13 7.27
N VAL A 106 -5.98 9.17 7.50
CA VAL A 106 -6.78 8.00 7.85
C VAL A 106 -7.63 7.52 6.67
N LEU A 107 -7.76 6.20 6.53
CA LEU A 107 -8.46 5.52 5.45
C LEU A 107 -9.77 4.94 6.01
N ARG A 108 -10.82 5.76 6.14
CA ARG A 108 -12.07 5.40 6.87
C ARG A 108 -13.29 5.15 5.99
N ASP A 109 -13.19 5.32 4.69
CA ASP A 109 -14.32 5.06 3.81
C ASP A 109 -14.32 3.59 3.33
N PRO A 110 -15.24 2.74 3.81
CA PRO A 110 -15.33 1.34 3.36
C PRO A 110 -15.93 1.21 1.94
N ASN A 111 -16.46 2.29 1.37
CA ASN A 111 -16.99 2.28 0.01
C ASN A 111 -15.92 2.66 -1.03
N ALA A 112 -14.86 3.34 -0.59
CA ALA A 112 -13.78 3.77 -1.47
C ALA A 112 -12.76 2.67 -1.75
N TRP A 113 -12.23 2.66 -2.95
CA TRP A 113 -10.98 2.00 -3.29
C TRP A 113 -9.80 2.95 -3.02
N TYR A 114 -8.78 2.43 -2.37
CA TYR A 114 -7.51 3.13 -2.13
C TYR A 114 -6.41 2.45 -2.92
N HIS A 115 -5.68 3.21 -3.72
CA HIS A 115 -4.40 2.77 -4.26
C HIS A 115 -3.32 3.04 -3.22
N LEU A 116 -2.68 1.98 -2.74
CA LEU A 116 -1.62 2.05 -1.73
C LEU A 116 -0.33 1.55 -2.34
N LEU A 117 0.73 2.34 -2.17
CA LEU A 117 2.04 2.00 -2.69
C LEU A 117 3.13 2.25 -1.65
N LEU A 118 4.06 1.31 -1.56
CA LEU A 118 5.32 1.43 -0.85
C LEU A 118 6.47 1.32 -1.86
N GLU A 119 7.23 2.39 -1.97
CA GLU A 119 8.49 2.45 -2.72
C GLU A 119 9.65 2.39 -1.74
N ARG A 120 10.57 1.45 -1.95
CA ARG A 120 11.77 1.35 -1.14
C ARG A 120 13.03 1.36 -1.98
N ASN A 121 13.98 2.19 -1.54
CA ASN A 121 15.37 2.20 -2.00
C ASN A 121 16.28 2.68 -0.85
N SER A 122 16.80 1.75 -0.07
CA SER A 122 17.63 2.09 1.09
C SER A 122 19.00 2.67 0.74
N THR A 123 19.43 2.61 -0.53
CA THR A 123 20.74 3.15 -0.95
C THR A 123 20.77 4.68 -0.99
N LEU A 124 19.60 5.33 -0.95
CA LEU A 124 19.50 6.78 -1.01
C LEU A 124 20.12 7.45 0.23
N SER A 125 20.82 8.56 0.02
CA SER A 125 21.46 9.32 1.10
C SER A 125 20.46 10.00 2.03
N THR A 126 19.35 10.51 1.45
CA THR A 126 18.28 11.19 2.21
C THR A 126 17.40 10.16 2.90
N SER A 127 17.38 10.17 4.23
CA SER A 127 16.64 9.16 5.02
C SER A 127 15.14 9.11 4.69
N GLY A 128 14.50 10.27 4.52
CA GLY A 128 13.08 10.35 4.19
C GLY A 128 12.71 9.89 2.77
N ASP A 129 13.72 9.61 1.91
CA ASP A 129 13.49 9.13 0.55
C ASP A 129 13.74 7.63 0.38
N ARG A 130 14.28 6.97 1.42
CA ARG A 130 14.56 5.52 1.37
C ARG A 130 13.32 4.67 1.33
N GLU A 131 12.27 5.14 2.00
CA GLU A 131 10.96 4.49 2.04
C GLU A 131 9.88 5.55 1.90
N LYS A 132 9.03 5.39 0.89
CA LYS A 132 7.96 6.34 0.57
C LYS A 132 6.64 5.61 0.53
N LEU A 133 5.66 6.14 1.26
CA LEU A 133 4.28 5.68 1.19
C LEU A 133 3.47 6.61 0.29
N TYR A 134 2.55 6.03 -0.46
CA TYR A 134 1.63 6.78 -1.30
C TYR A 134 0.20 6.29 -1.09
N ILE A 135 -0.73 7.22 -1.06
CA ILE A 135 -2.17 6.98 -1.02
C ILE A 135 -2.79 7.68 -2.23
N ASN A 136 -3.44 6.92 -3.10
CA ASN A 136 -4.07 7.42 -4.34
C ASN A 136 -3.12 8.27 -5.20
N GLY A 137 -1.87 7.84 -5.31
CA GLY A 137 -0.83 8.51 -6.09
C GLY A 137 -0.18 9.71 -5.40
N VAL A 138 -0.64 10.12 -4.23
CA VAL A 138 -0.07 11.24 -3.46
C VAL A 138 0.89 10.71 -2.41
N ARG A 139 2.12 11.25 -2.38
CA ARG A 139 3.12 10.88 -1.38
C ARG A 139 2.67 11.32 0.02
N VAL A 140 2.75 10.40 0.98
CA VAL A 140 2.57 10.72 2.40
C VAL A 140 3.80 11.47 2.90
N THR A 141 3.59 12.66 3.45
CA THR A 141 4.64 13.52 4.02
C THR A 141 4.46 13.73 5.52
N ASP A 142 3.25 13.51 6.04
CA ASP A 142 2.92 13.69 7.44
C ASP A 142 2.69 12.34 8.10
N PHE A 143 3.43 12.10 9.18
CA PHE A 143 3.43 10.83 9.91
C PHE A 143 3.08 11.02 11.38
N SER A 144 2.24 10.15 11.92
CA SER A 144 1.98 10.01 13.35
C SER A 144 3.14 9.31 14.06
N GLN A 145 3.83 8.40 13.34
CA GLN A 145 5.07 7.76 13.74
C GLN A 145 6.03 7.78 12.55
N GLN A 146 7.26 8.22 12.77
CA GLN A 146 8.28 8.25 11.74
C GLN A 146 9.65 7.80 12.29
N ASN A 147 10.08 6.63 11.88
CA ASN A 147 11.42 6.13 12.05
C ASN A 147 11.88 5.59 10.69
N ASN A 148 12.73 6.35 10.01
CA ASN A 148 13.22 6.00 8.68
C ASN A 148 14.33 4.96 8.77
N ASP A 149 14.41 4.11 7.75
CA ASP A 149 15.43 3.08 7.64
C ASP A 149 16.87 3.66 7.56
N GLU A 150 17.83 2.85 7.94
CA GLU A 150 19.26 3.19 7.75
C GLU A 150 19.67 3.06 6.28
N GLN A 151 20.70 3.83 5.89
CA GLN A 151 21.25 3.71 4.54
C GLN A 151 21.86 2.34 4.32
N ASP A 152 21.72 1.83 3.10
CA ASP A 152 22.24 0.54 2.63
C ASP A 152 21.75 -0.67 3.47
N ARG A 153 20.70 -0.50 4.29
CA ARG A 153 20.14 -1.62 5.01
C ARG A 153 19.55 -2.65 4.05
N THR A 154 20.07 -3.84 4.18
CA THR A 154 19.55 -5.03 3.50
C THR A 154 18.54 -5.72 4.40
N TYR A 155 17.48 -6.27 3.84
CA TYR A 155 16.62 -7.19 4.57
C TYR A 155 17.15 -8.59 4.45
N SER A 156 17.11 -9.30 5.56
CA SER A 156 17.26 -10.74 5.52
C SER A 156 16.16 -11.34 4.63
N SER A 157 16.43 -12.46 4.06
CA SER A 157 15.64 -13.21 3.08
C SER A 157 14.16 -13.38 3.42
N ASP A 158 13.74 -13.13 4.65
CA ASP A 158 12.44 -13.55 5.17
C ASP A 158 11.26 -12.77 4.57
N PHE A 159 11.38 -11.45 4.37
CA PHE A 159 10.32 -10.68 3.71
C PHE A 159 10.20 -11.02 2.22
N LEU A 160 11.32 -11.34 1.59
CA LEU A 160 11.39 -11.66 0.17
C LEU A 160 11.12 -13.15 -0.10
N GLN A 161 11.28 -14.01 0.91
CA GLN A 161 11.10 -15.46 0.75
C GLN A 161 9.72 -15.97 1.17
N ASP A 162 9.02 -15.25 2.06
CA ASP A 162 7.74 -15.73 2.61
C ASP A 162 6.79 -14.55 2.85
N ILE A 163 6.07 -14.14 1.82
CA ILE A 163 5.05 -13.09 1.92
C ILE A 163 3.69 -13.72 2.16
N ASN A 164 3.00 -13.22 3.17
CA ASN A 164 1.57 -13.46 3.39
C ASN A 164 0.78 -12.23 2.97
N ILE A 165 -0.30 -12.44 2.24
CA ILE A 165 -1.26 -11.41 1.84
C ILE A 165 -2.55 -11.65 2.60
N GLY A 166 -3.06 -10.66 3.29
CA GLY A 166 -4.25 -10.77 4.13
C GLY A 166 -3.99 -11.37 5.52
N ARG A 167 -2.73 -11.62 5.87
CA ARG A 167 -2.33 -12.19 7.16
C ARG A 167 -1.08 -11.51 7.68
N PHE A 168 -1.08 -11.21 8.97
CA PHE A 168 0.08 -10.71 9.68
C PHE A 168 0.29 -11.46 10.99
N GLN A 169 1.48 -11.99 11.20
CA GLN A 169 1.87 -12.63 12.44
C GLN A 169 2.84 -11.71 13.18
N ARG A 170 2.46 -11.28 14.38
CA ARG A 170 3.27 -10.37 15.21
C ARG A 170 4.31 -11.10 16.04
N ASP A 171 3.95 -12.29 16.51
CA ASP A 171 4.76 -13.14 17.37
C ASP A 171 4.32 -14.61 17.19
N SER A 172 4.82 -15.50 18.02
CA SER A 172 4.50 -16.92 17.94
C SER A 172 3.03 -17.27 18.19
N SER A 173 2.25 -16.37 18.77
CA SER A 173 0.86 -16.62 19.22
C SER A 173 -0.17 -15.68 18.60
N THR A 174 0.24 -14.48 18.18
CA THR A 174 -0.69 -13.44 17.70
C THR A 174 -0.67 -13.37 16.20
N VAL A 175 -1.83 -13.66 15.60
CA VAL A 175 -2.06 -13.58 14.16
C VAL A 175 -3.27 -12.72 13.89
N ASP A 176 -3.10 -11.71 13.03
CA ASP A 176 -4.20 -10.87 12.52
C ASP A 176 -4.52 -11.30 11.08
N TYR A 177 -5.79 -11.41 10.77
CA TYR A 177 -6.30 -11.61 9.41
C TYR A 177 -7.03 -10.36 8.95
N GLY A 178 -6.90 -10.04 7.67
CA GLY A 178 -7.54 -8.86 7.10
C GLY A 178 -8.94 -9.13 6.57
N ASP A 179 -9.81 -8.11 6.68
CA ASP A 179 -11.14 -8.11 6.11
C ASP A 179 -11.25 -6.99 5.06
N PHE A 180 -11.02 -7.34 3.77
CA PHE A 180 -10.89 -6.37 2.68
C PHE A 180 -11.02 -7.02 1.31
N TYR A 181 -11.17 -6.18 0.28
CA TYR A 181 -11.03 -6.56 -1.12
C TYR A 181 -9.68 -6.09 -1.65
N LEU A 182 -9.04 -6.93 -2.46
CA LEU A 182 -7.73 -6.70 -3.08
C LEU A 182 -7.83 -6.78 -4.58
N ALA A 183 -7.25 -5.82 -5.27
CA ALA A 183 -7.07 -5.86 -6.72
C ALA A 183 -5.70 -5.29 -7.12
N GLU A 184 -5.24 -5.64 -8.32
CA GLU A 184 -4.00 -5.11 -8.92
C GLU A 184 -2.80 -5.18 -7.96
N TYR A 185 -2.60 -6.34 -7.34
CA TYR A 185 -1.48 -6.58 -6.46
C TYR A 185 -0.19 -6.75 -7.26
N HIS A 186 0.80 -5.93 -6.97
CA HIS A 186 2.12 -5.99 -7.56
C HIS A 186 3.18 -5.99 -6.45
N TYR A 187 4.09 -6.94 -6.51
CA TYR A 187 5.35 -6.90 -5.79
C TYR A 187 6.48 -6.96 -6.82
N ILE A 188 7.30 -5.94 -6.88
CA ILE A 188 8.36 -5.79 -7.88
C ILE A 188 9.69 -5.73 -7.14
N ASP A 189 10.46 -6.78 -7.28
CA ASP A 189 11.80 -6.92 -6.70
C ASP A 189 12.83 -6.17 -7.55
N GLY A 190 13.78 -5.54 -6.91
CA GLY A 190 14.91 -4.84 -7.55
C GLY A 190 14.60 -3.47 -8.14
N GLN A 191 13.35 -3.01 -8.11
CA GLN A 191 12.96 -1.71 -8.69
C GLN A 191 12.15 -0.87 -7.72
N ALA A 192 12.46 0.43 -7.65
CA ALA A 192 11.72 1.45 -6.91
C ALA A 192 10.90 2.29 -7.88
N TYR A 193 9.63 1.96 -8.04
CA TYR A 193 8.69 2.65 -8.91
C TYR A 193 7.77 3.57 -8.11
N ASP A 194 7.56 4.77 -8.62
CA ASP A 194 6.56 5.69 -8.12
C ASP A 194 5.15 5.37 -8.68
N PRO A 195 4.08 6.03 -8.19
CA PRO A 195 2.71 5.73 -8.62
C PRO A 195 2.43 5.91 -10.10
N SER A 196 3.24 6.64 -10.86
CA SER A 196 3.00 6.89 -12.30
C SER A 196 3.13 5.62 -13.16
N TYR A 197 3.77 4.59 -12.64
CA TYR A 197 3.89 3.28 -13.30
C TYR A 197 2.64 2.42 -13.15
N PHE A 198 1.70 2.82 -12.31
CA PHE A 198 0.47 2.07 -12.02
C PHE A 198 -0.74 2.86 -12.51
N CYS A 199 -1.82 2.15 -12.87
CA CYS A 199 -3.07 2.81 -13.23
C CYS A 199 -3.68 3.49 -11.99
N LEU A 200 -3.64 4.82 -11.96
CA LEU A 200 -4.30 5.60 -10.92
C LEU A 200 -5.75 5.86 -11.31
N LEU A 201 -6.67 5.65 -10.38
CA LEU A 201 -8.00 6.19 -10.50
C LEU A 201 -7.89 7.71 -10.48
N TYR A 202 -8.24 8.35 -11.59
CA TYR A 202 -8.58 9.75 -11.49
C TYR A 202 -9.91 9.83 -10.73
N THR A 203 -9.84 10.11 -9.45
CA THR A 203 -11.00 10.65 -8.76
C THR A 203 -11.25 12.01 -9.41
N SER A 204 -12.26 12.10 -10.29
CA SER A 204 -12.80 13.38 -10.67
C SER A 204 -13.11 14.10 -9.36
N ASP A 205 -12.53 15.29 -9.18
CA ASP A 205 -12.80 16.11 -8.01
C ASP A 205 -14.30 16.19 -7.77
N ALA A 206 -14.72 15.65 -6.64
CA ALA A 206 -16.08 15.87 -6.11
C ALA A 206 -16.27 17.35 -5.66
N ALA A 207 -15.40 18.25 -6.09
CA ALA A 207 -15.36 19.65 -5.71
C ALA A 207 -16.09 20.59 -6.71
N ASP A 208 -16.61 20.08 -7.83
CA ASP A 208 -17.21 20.95 -8.85
C ASP A 208 -18.75 20.92 -8.90
N ASP A 209 -19.41 20.26 -7.95
CA ASP A 209 -20.88 20.22 -7.87
C ASP A 209 -21.51 21.35 -7.05
N ASN A 210 -20.77 22.42 -6.71
CA ASN A 210 -21.30 23.58 -5.98
C ASN A 210 -21.15 24.91 -6.75
N ALA A 211 -21.26 24.88 -8.08
CA ALA A 211 -21.42 26.11 -8.88
C ALA A 211 -22.77 26.04 -9.63
N GLY A 212 -23.87 26.28 -8.91
CA GLY A 212 -25.21 26.48 -9.41
C GLY A 212 -25.88 27.62 -8.68
#